data_b8e421c8c334b692372a948f2de276af
#
_entry.id   b8e421c8c334b692372a948f2de276af
#
_cell.length_a   1.000
_cell.length_b   1.000
_cell.length_c   1.000
_cell.angle_alpha   90.00
_cell.angle_beta   90.00
_cell.angle_gamma   90.00
#
_symmetry.space_group_name_H-M   'P 1'
#
loop_
_entity.id
_entity.type
_entity.pdbx_description
1 polymer ?
#
loop_
_entity_poly.entity_id
_entity_poly.type
_entity_poly.pdbx_seq_one_letter_code
_entity_poly.pdbx_strand_id
1 'polypeptide(L)'
;MRKIIFSRKGFDSSTGGMPSYKNGENLISFPIPSQTNTLTTYDDLGLGKSIQDLSNNKIKAKDTCHFDPNLEYGEFGQVGAAQTHLENNNVKVGDLFLFWGWFRETITLNKKKVFSREDPGHYRFFGWLQI
;
A
#
# COMPACT_ATOMS: atom_id res chain seq x y z
N MET A 1 -7.27 -0.88 -28.58
CA MET A 1 -5.99 -1.30 -27.95
C MET A 1 -6.09 -1.18 -26.45
N ARG A 2 -5.66 -2.21 -25.71
CA ARG A 2 -5.63 -2.22 -24.27
C ARG A 2 -4.47 -1.37 -23.75
N LYS A 3 -4.72 -0.58 -22.72
CA LYS A 3 -3.68 0.19 -22.04
C LYS A 3 -3.25 -0.53 -20.75
N ILE A 4 -2.00 -0.32 -20.39
CA ILE A 4 -1.48 -0.76 -19.10
C ILE A 4 -1.13 0.49 -18.30
N ILE A 5 -1.71 0.60 -17.11
CA ILE A 5 -1.56 1.78 -16.26
C ILE A 5 -0.85 1.36 -14.99
N PHE A 6 0.30 2.00 -14.70
CA PHE A 6 1.05 1.75 -13.47
C PHE A 6 0.52 2.68 -12.38
N SER A 7 0.10 2.10 -11.27
CA SER A 7 -0.46 2.86 -10.15
C SER A 7 0.28 2.50 -8.87
N ARG A 8 0.92 3.50 -8.25
CA ARG A 8 1.58 3.30 -6.97
C ARG A 8 0.54 3.30 -5.86
N LYS A 9 0.61 2.30 -4.98
CA LYS A 9 -0.28 2.14 -3.85
C LYS A 9 0.51 1.82 -2.59
N GLY A 10 -0.04 2.21 -1.45
CA GLY A 10 0.57 1.96 -0.17
C GLY A 10 1.55 3.05 0.25
N PHE A 11 2.35 2.73 1.24
CA PHE A 11 3.27 3.68 1.86
C PHE A 11 4.42 4.08 0.94
N ASP A 12 4.84 5.33 1.06
CA ASP A 12 6.08 5.85 0.47
C ASP A 12 6.69 6.87 1.41
N SER A 13 7.75 7.57 0.96
CA SER A 13 8.44 8.55 1.79
C SER A 13 7.57 9.73 2.18
N SER A 14 6.59 10.10 1.36
CA SER A 14 5.67 11.22 1.63
C SER A 14 4.38 10.78 2.30
N THR A 15 4.02 9.50 2.18
CA THR A 15 2.77 8.94 2.72
C THR A 15 3.10 7.75 3.59
N GLY A 16 2.95 7.91 4.90
CA GLY A 16 3.36 6.89 5.88
C GLY A 16 4.81 6.99 6.29
N GLY A 17 5.68 7.52 5.43
CA GLY A 17 7.07 7.82 5.74
C GLY A 17 8.02 6.63 5.81
N MET A 18 7.57 5.45 5.39
CA MET A 18 8.38 4.23 5.42
C MET A 18 7.90 3.27 4.35
N PRO A 19 8.70 2.24 3.98
CA PRO A 19 8.23 1.20 3.07
C PRO A 19 7.11 0.37 3.67
N SER A 20 6.33 -0.28 2.82
CA SER A 20 5.58 -1.46 3.20
C SER A 20 6.58 -2.60 3.43
N TYR A 21 6.14 -3.72 3.96
CA TYR A 21 7.11 -4.75 4.32
C TYR A 21 6.91 -6.02 3.51
N LYS A 22 7.98 -6.78 3.42
CA LYS A 22 7.93 -8.13 2.89
C LYS A 22 8.50 -9.11 3.91
N ASN A 23 8.05 -10.36 3.80
CA ASN A 23 8.52 -11.46 4.61
C ASN A 23 8.82 -12.61 3.65
N GLY A 24 10.08 -12.72 3.22
CA GLY A 24 10.44 -13.62 2.13
C GLY A 24 9.77 -13.21 0.83
N GLU A 25 8.96 -14.09 0.26
CA GLU A 25 8.24 -13.82 -0.98
C GLU A 25 6.89 -13.14 -0.76
N ASN A 26 6.46 -12.99 0.48
CA ASN A 26 5.18 -12.36 0.81
C ASN A 26 5.31 -10.85 0.86
N LEU A 27 4.54 -10.17 0.03
CA LEU A 27 4.48 -8.70 -0.02
C LEU A 27 3.25 -8.23 0.73
N ILE A 28 3.44 -7.39 1.73
CA ILE A 28 2.33 -6.85 2.53
C ILE A 28 2.33 -5.34 2.38
N SER A 29 1.36 -4.82 1.65
CA SER A 29 1.21 -3.38 1.42
C SER A 29 0.46 -2.74 2.59
N PHE A 30 1.02 -1.63 3.11
CA PHE A 30 0.30 -0.83 4.09
C PHE A 30 -0.59 0.17 3.37
N PRO A 31 -1.91 0.15 3.61
CA PRO A 31 -2.80 1.19 3.11
C PRO A 31 -2.41 2.55 3.66
N ILE A 32 -2.56 3.60 2.85
CA ILE A 32 -2.17 4.95 3.27
C ILE A 32 -3.02 5.42 4.43
N PRO A 33 -2.45 6.21 5.37
CA PRO A 33 -3.21 6.73 6.50
C PRO A 33 -4.35 7.63 6.03
N SER A 34 -5.49 7.52 6.69
CA SER A 34 -6.65 8.36 6.39
C SER A 34 -6.66 9.56 7.33
N GLN A 35 -6.93 10.75 6.77
CA GLN A 35 -7.16 11.96 7.56
C GLN A 35 -8.64 12.26 7.70
N THR A 36 -9.49 11.44 7.09
CA THR A 36 -10.94 11.58 7.19
C THR A 36 -11.51 10.44 8.02
N ASN A 37 -12.78 10.55 8.40
CA ASN A 37 -13.44 9.54 9.23
C ASN A 37 -13.75 8.28 8.42
N THR A 38 -12.74 7.50 8.07
CA THR A 38 -12.96 6.16 7.57
C THR A 38 -13.12 5.23 8.78
N LEU A 39 -13.86 4.14 8.59
CA LEU A 39 -14.10 3.20 9.67
C LEU A 39 -13.06 2.09 9.76
N THR A 40 -12.20 1.96 8.75
CA THR A 40 -11.21 0.89 8.69
C THR A 40 -9.93 1.29 9.40
N THR A 41 -9.48 0.47 10.36
CA THR A 41 -8.21 0.67 11.06
C THR A 41 -7.18 -0.34 10.58
N TYR A 42 -5.91 -0.09 10.88
CA TYR A 42 -4.86 -1.07 10.58
C TYR A 42 -5.10 -2.38 11.34
N ASP A 43 -5.62 -2.29 12.55
CA ASP A 43 -5.94 -3.46 13.35
C ASP A 43 -7.03 -4.32 12.69
N ASP A 44 -8.02 -3.69 12.10
CA ASP A 44 -9.09 -4.39 11.35
C ASP A 44 -8.54 -5.24 10.20
N LEU A 45 -7.42 -4.80 9.62
CA LEU A 45 -6.78 -5.50 8.50
C LEU A 45 -5.72 -6.50 8.96
N GLY A 46 -5.55 -6.68 10.28
CA GLY A 46 -4.52 -7.55 10.82
C GLY A 46 -3.11 -6.99 10.74
N LEU A 47 -2.97 -5.69 10.51
CA LEU A 47 -1.68 -5.02 10.32
C LEU A 47 -1.23 -4.20 11.53
N GLY A 48 -2.05 -4.15 12.59
CA GLY A 48 -1.81 -3.25 13.72
C GLY A 48 -0.47 -3.43 14.38
N LYS A 49 -0.10 -4.66 14.72
CA LYS A 49 1.18 -4.93 15.37
C LYS A 49 2.35 -4.59 14.46
N SER A 50 2.29 -5.01 13.20
CA SER A 50 3.36 -4.76 12.24
C SER A 50 3.59 -3.27 12.01
N ILE A 51 2.53 -2.50 11.85
CA ILE A 51 2.68 -1.07 11.60
C ILE A 51 3.18 -0.32 12.83
N GLN A 52 2.77 -0.72 14.03
CA GLN A 52 3.29 -0.14 15.26
C GLN A 52 4.78 -0.46 15.43
N ASP A 53 5.17 -1.70 15.20
CA ASP A 53 6.56 -2.13 15.30
C ASP A 53 7.45 -1.37 14.31
N LEU A 54 7.09 -1.37 13.05
CA LEU A 54 7.92 -0.80 11.98
C LEU A 54 7.96 0.72 12.01
N SER A 55 6.92 1.38 12.49
CA SER A 55 6.89 2.84 12.60
C SER A 55 7.42 3.35 13.94
N ASN A 56 7.90 2.48 14.82
CA ASN A 56 8.30 2.82 16.19
C ASN A 56 7.18 3.56 16.94
N ASN A 57 5.97 3.03 16.83
CA ASN A 57 4.76 3.55 17.45
C ASN A 57 4.32 4.93 16.97
N LYS A 58 4.85 5.42 15.85
CA LYS A 58 4.36 6.67 15.23
C LYS A 58 2.98 6.48 14.62
N ILE A 59 2.72 5.27 14.11
CA ILE A 59 1.41 4.90 13.56
C ILE A 59 0.86 3.79 14.45
N LYS A 60 -0.39 3.96 14.89
CA LYS A 60 -1.02 3.05 15.86
C LYS A 60 -1.95 2.06 15.18
N ALA A 61 -2.15 0.92 15.83
CA ALA A 61 -3.07 -0.12 15.36
C ALA A 61 -4.49 0.41 15.14
N LYS A 62 -4.93 1.35 15.96
CA LYS A 62 -6.26 1.94 15.87
C LYS A 62 -6.35 3.15 14.93
N ASP A 63 -5.26 3.55 14.32
CA ASP A 63 -5.31 4.60 13.32
C ASP A 63 -6.08 4.12 12.10
N THR A 64 -6.81 5.02 11.46
CA THR A 64 -7.62 4.70 10.31
C THR A 64 -6.80 4.81 9.01
N CYS A 65 -7.21 4.04 8.02
CA CYS A 65 -6.53 3.98 6.75
C CYS A 65 -7.52 3.84 5.60
N HIS A 66 -7.05 4.12 4.39
CA HIS A 66 -7.80 3.87 3.18
C HIS A 66 -7.57 2.44 2.73
N PHE A 67 -8.62 1.63 2.68
CA PHE A 67 -8.51 0.26 2.16
C PHE A 67 -8.61 0.29 0.63
N ASP A 68 -7.51 0.70 -0.01
CA ASP A 68 -7.45 0.96 -1.44
C ASP A 68 -6.05 0.56 -1.97
N PRO A 69 -5.93 -0.34 -2.98
CA PRO A 69 -7.06 -0.97 -3.66
C PRO A 69 -7.62 -2.17 -2.89
N ASN A 70 -8.92 -2.40 -3.01
CA ASN A 70 -9.54 -3.63 -2.54
C ASN A 70 -9.59 -4.60 -3.72
N LEU A 71 -8.56 -5.40 -3.88
CA LEU A 71 -8.40 -6.29 -5.02
C LEU A 71 -9.40 -7.45 -5.01
N GLU A 72 -9.86 -7.85 -3.83
CA GLU A 72 -10.85 -8.92 -3.71
C GLU A 72 -12.18 -8.55 -4.38
N TYR A 73 -12.59 -7.29 -4.25
CA TYR A 73 -13.84 -6.79 -4.83
C TYR A 73 -13.63 -5.92 -6.05
N GLY A 74 -12.38 -5.77 -6.50
CA GLY A 74 -12.06 -4.97 -7.67
C GLY A 74 -12.24 -3.47 -7.48
N GLU A 75 -12.10 -2.98 -6.26
CA GLU A 75 -12.30 -1.57 -5.93
C GLU A 75 -10.98 -0.84 -5.75
N PHE A 76 -10.89 0.37 -6.28
CA PHE A 76 -9.84 1.30 -5.91
C PHE A 76 -10.27 2.74 -6.23
N GLY A 77 -9.66 3.71 -5.55
CA GLY A 77 -9.93 5.12 -5.77
C GLY A 77 -8.67 5.89 -6.15
N GLN A 78 -8.89 7.00 -6.81
CA GLN A 78 -7.85 7.99 -7.13
C GLN A 78 -8.41 9.36 -6.77
N VAL A 79 -7.54 10.28 -6.38
CA VAL A 79 -7.95 11.64 -6.03
C VAL A 79 -6.98 12.66 -6.60
N GLY A 80 -7.46 13.90 -6.81
CA GLY A 80 -6.62 15.01 -7.23
C GLY A 80 -5.99 14.79 -8.61
N ALA A 81 -4.70 15.09 -8.72
CA ALA A 81 -3.97 15.02 -9.99
C ALA A 81 -3.96 13.61 -10.58
N ALA A 82 -3.94 12.58 -9.75
CA ALA A 82 -3.96 11.20 -10.23
C ALA A 82 -5.27 10.88 -10.94
N GLN A 83 -6.41 11.32 -10.39
CA GLN A 83 -7.70 11.13 -11.00
C GLN A 83 -7.80 11.88 -12.34
N THR A 84 -7.33 13.12 -12.39
CA THR A 84 -7.30 13.91 -13.61
C THR A 84 -6.45 13.22 -14.68
N HIS A 85 -5.31 12.64 -14.31
CA HIS A 85 -4.46 11.91 -15.24
C HIS A 85 -5.19 10.74 -15.88
N LEU A 86 -5.94 9.97 -15.09
CA LEU A 86 -6.72 8.83 -15.59
C LEU A 86 -7.80 9.29 -16.55
N GLU A 87 -8.52 10.35 -16.21
CA GLU A 87 -9.57 10.91 -17.08
C GLU A 87 -9.01 11.40 -18.42
N ASN A 88 -7.87 12.11 -18.37
CA ASN A 88 -7.23 12.64 -19.56
C ASN A 88 -6.68 11.54 -20.49
N ASN A 89 -6.39 10.36 -19.96
CA ASN A 89 -5.87 9.24 -20.73
C ASN A 89 -6.96 8.29 -21.22
N ASN A 90 -8.23 8.63 -21.04
CA ASN A 90 -9.37 7.86 -21.55
C ASN A 90 -9.31 6.38 -21.12
N VAL A 91 -9.24 6.14 -19.81
CA VAL A 91 -9.26 4.79 -19.27
C VAL A 91 -10.57 4.10 -19.64
N LYS A 92 -10.49 2.92 -20.22
CA LYS A 92 -11.64 2.21 -20.80
C LYS A 92 -11.73 0.77 -20.29
N VAL A 93 -12.89 0.16 -20.49
CA VAL A 93 -13.08 -1.28 -20.25
C VAL A 93 -12.03 -2.06 -21.02
N GLY A 94 -11.40 -3.00 -20.34
CA GLY A 94 -10.31 -3.81 -20.89
C GLY A 94 -8.92 -3.31 -20.52
N ASP A 95 -8.80 -2.06 -20.06
CA ASP A 95 -7.52 -1.52 -19.63
C ASP A 95 -7.09 -2.20 -18.32
N LEU A 96 -5.79 -2.30 -18.11
CA LEU A 96 -5.20 -3.02 -16.99
C LEU A 96 -4.45 -2.07 -16.08
N PHE A 97 -4.77 -2.09 -14.79
CA PHE A 97 -3.99 -1.42 -13.76
C PHE A 97 -3.03 -2.41 -13.15
N LEU A 98 -1.75 -2.01 -13.04
CA LEU A 98 -0.74 -2.74 -12.30
C LEU A 98 -0.37 -1.93 -11.07
N PHE A 99 -0.58 -2.50 -9.89
CA PHE A 99 -0.31 -1.84 -8.63
C PHE A 99 1.09 -2.20 -8.16
N TRP A 100 1.86 -1.18 -7.82
CA TRP A 100 3.21 -1.35 -7.33
C TRP A 100 3.42 -0.52 -6.07
N GLY A 101 4.39 -0.92 -5.30
CA GLY A 101 4.72 -0.26 -4.06
C GLY A 101 6.18 -0.42 -3.70
N TRP A 102 6.54 0.19 -2.58
CA TRP A 102 7.90 0.18 -2.03
C TRP A 102 7.91 -0.79 -0.85
N PHE A 103 8.73 -1.83 -0.95
CA PHE A 103 8.78 -2.91 0.02
C PHE A 103 10.19 -3.13 0.53
N ARG A 104 10.30 -3.50 1.79
CA ARG A 104 11.58 -3.79 2.41
C ARG A 104 11.44 -5.02 3.30
N GLU A 105 12.45 -5.89 3.26
CA GLU A 105 12.48 -7.11 4.06
C GLU A 105 12.48 -6.78 5.54
N THR A 106 11.89 -7.66 6.34
CA THR A 106 11.81 -7.53 7.79
C THR A 106 12.42 -8.73 8.48
N ILE A 107 12.88 -8.49 9.71
CA ILE A 107 13.31 -9.53 10.63
C ILE A 107 12.63 -9.29 11.97
N THR A 108 12.64 -10.29 12.84
CA THR A 108 12.07 -10.17 14.18
C THR A 108 13.21 -10.13 15.20
N LEU A 109 13.28 -9.04 15.97
CA LEU A 109 14.22 -8.86 17.07
C LEU A 109 13.43 -8.58 18.36
N ASN A 110 13.67 -9.39 19.39
CA ASN A 110 13.00 -9.22 20.68
C ASN A 110 11.47 -9.12 20.56
N LYS A 111 10.89 -10.02 19.76
CA LYS A 111 9.44 -10.09 19.50
C LYS A 111 8.89 -8.88 18.76
N LYS A 112 9.76 -8.02 18.24
CA LYS A 112 9.39 -6.84 17.48
C LYS A 112 9.85 -6.97 16.04
N LYS A 113 9.00 -6.62 15.09
CA LYS A 113 9.33 -6.60 13.68
C LYS A 113 10.12 -5.32 13.35
N VAL A 114 11.23 -5.48 12.67
CA VAL A 114 12.07 -4.36 12.22
C VAL A 114 12.47 -4.57 10.77
N PHE A 115 12.76 -3.48 10.06
CA PHE A 115 13.29 -3.60 8.71
C PHE A 115 14.72 -4.13 8.75
N SER A 116 15.03 -5.04 7.83
CA SER A 116 16.37 -5.59 7.68
C SER A 116 17.33 -4.50 7.18
N ARG A 117 18.47 -4.36 7.82
CA ARG A 117 19.51 -3.40 7.39
C ARG A 117 20.19 -3.83 6.10
N GLU A 118 20.13 -5.12 5.77
CA GLU A 118 20.75 -5.68 4.57
C GLU A 118 19.91 -5.43 3.32
N ASP A 119 18.63 -5.10 3.47
CA ASP A 119 17.74 -4.81 2.35
C ASP A 119 17.46 -3.31 2.29
N PRO A 120 17.87 -2.61 1.23
CA PRO A 120 17.59 -1.17 1.10
C PRO A 120 16.15 -0.86 0.70
N GLY A 121 15.37 -1.87 0.34
CA GLY A 121 14.02 -1.68 -0.17
C GLY A 121 13.97 -1.76 -1.69
N HIS A 122 12.83 -2.18 -2.20
CA HIS A 122 12.62 -2.40 -3.64
C HIS A 122 11.21 -2.01 -4.03
N TYR A 123 11.06 -1.58 -5.29
CA TYR A 123 9.74 -1.45 -5.89
C TYR A 123 9.31 -2.79 -6.44
N ARG A 124 8.07 -3.19 -6.13
CA ARG A 124 7.50 -4.46 -6.57
C ARG A 124 6.06 -4.27 -7.03
N PHE A 125 5.68 -5.01 -8.06
CA PHE A 125 4.27 -5.18 -8.40
C PHE A 125 3.64 -6.17 -7.42
N PHE A 126 2.47 -5.84 -6.90
CA PHE A 126 1.82 -6.70 -5.92
C PHE A 126 0.35 -6.99 -6.25
N GLY A 127 -0.20 -6.38 -7.27
CA GLY A 127 -1.58 -6.63 -7.65
C GLY A 127 -1.92 -6.04 -9.00
N TRP A 128 -3.10 -6.38 -9.48
CA TRP A 128 -3.60 -5.87 -10.74
C TRP A 128 -5.13 -5.83 -10.72
N LEU A 129 -5.68 -4.98 -11.57
CA LEU A 129 -7.12 -4.88 -11.76
C LEU A 129 -7.39 -4.59 -13.22
N GLN A 130 -8.20 -5.41 -13.86
CA GLN A 130 -8.66 -5.19 -15.22
C GLN A 130 -10.04 -4.54 -15.19
N ILE A 131 -10.17 -3.43 -15.90
CA ILE A 131 -11.43 -2.71 -16.00
C ILE A 131 -12.41 -3.47 -16.93
#